data_1820d03d7a88c56d27cca6c148be5afb
#
_entry.id   1820d03d7a88c56d27cca6c148be5afb
#
_cell.length_a   1.000
_cell.length_b   1.000
_cell.length_c   1.000
_cell.angle_alpha   90.00
_cell.angle_beta   90.00
_cell.angle_gamma   90.00
#
_symmetry.space_group_name_H-M   'P 1'
#
loop_
_entity.id
_entity.type
_entity.pdbx_description
1 polymer ?
#
loop_
_entity_poly.entity_id
_entity_poly.type
_entity_poly.pdbx_seq_one_letter_code
_entity_poly.pdbx_strand_id
1 'polypeptide(L)'
;MTDLLSRAHADALDAADPLRSLRDAFVFPQHGDRDQTYLVGNSLGLQPRAARAMVDEVLDQWGTLGVEGHFTGPTQWLTYHQLVRDALARVVGAQPGEVVAMNTLSVNLHLMMASFYRPTHERGAILIEAGAFPSDRHAVESQLRLRGLDPATHLIEVEADEPNGTLSMAAIADAIAQHGPRLALVLWPGIQYRTGQAFDLAEIVRLARAQGATVGCDLAHAVGNIPLTLHDDGVDFAVWCNYKYLNAGPGAVGGCFVHERHANSDLPRIAGWWGHEQQTRFRMDPQFVPSPGAEGWQLSNPPVLALAPLRASLALFDQAGMAALRAKSERLTGHLEQLIHARVPQVLQIVTPAEPMRRGCQLSLRVAGGRAQGCSLFEHLHAAGVLGDWREPDVIRIAPVPLYNRFSDLHTFVGQVEAWAAA
;
A
#
# COMPACT_ATOMS: atom_id res chain seq x y z
N MET A 1 -12.26 34.42 -19.45
CA MET A 1 -12.30 33.00 -19.04
C MET A 1 -11.04 32.76 -18.21
N THR A 2 -11.20 32.35 -16.95
CA THR A 2 -10.06 32.01 -16.09
C THR A 2 -9.37 30.81 -16.73
N ASP A 3 -8.09 30.95 -17.02
CA ASP A 3 -7.30 29.85 -17.54
C ASP A 3 -7.23 28.74 -16.47
N LEU A 4 -7.94 27.65 -16.67
CA LEU A 4 -8.06 26.53 -15.74
C LEU A 4 -6.72 25.83 -15.45
N LEU A 5 -5.70 26.10 -16.30
CA LEU A 5 -4.35 25.56 -16.16
C LEU A 5 -3.36 26.61 -15.64
N SER A 6 -3.84 27.77 -15.19
CA SER A 6 -2.98 28.80 -14.60
C SER A 6 -2.59 28.47 -13.15
N ARG A 7 -1.45 28.99 -12.72
CA ARG A 7 -1.05 28.93 -11.30
C ARG A 7 -2.07 29.57 -10.38
N ALA A 8 -2.66 30.70 -10.78
CA ALA A 8 -3.70 31.37 -10.01
C ALA A 8 -4.94 30.50 -9.79
N HIS A 9 -5.32 29.68 -10.79
CA HIS A 9 -6.39 28.71 -10.63
C HIS A 9 -6.03 27.62 -9.62
N ALA A 10 -4.81 27.07 -9.69
CA ALA A 10 -4.34 26.08 -8.73
C ALA A 10 -4.34 26.63 -7.28
N ASP A 11 -3.87 27.88 -7.09
CA ASP A 11 -3.88 28.53 -5.78
C ASP A 11 -5.32 28.73 -5.27
N ALA A 12 -6.29 29.01 -6.16
CA ALA A 12 -7.71 29.08 -5.81
C ALA A 12 -8.29 27.69 -5.42
N LEU A 13 -7.86 26.62 -6.12
CA LEU A 13 -8.23 25.24 -5.76
C LEU A 13 -7.67 24.85 -4.40
N ASP A 14 -6.42 25.24 -4.10
CA ASP A 14 -5.79 25.01 -2.80
C ASP A 14 -6.52 25.75 -1.67
N ALA A 15 -6.92 27.00 -1.91
CA ALA A 15 -7.69 27.79 -0.94
C ALA A 15 -9.08 27.21 -0.66
N ALA A 16 -9.69 26.61 -1.66
CA ALA A 16 -11.02 25.98 -1.58
C ALA A 16 -10.99 24.52 -1.11
N ASP A 17 -9.81 23.92 -0.93
CA ASP A 17 -9.67 22.52 -0.52
C ASP A 17 -10.12 22.32 0.94
N PRO A 18 -11.15 21.50 1.21
CA PRO A 18 -11.59 21.21 2.57
C PRO A 18 -10.55 20.48 3.41
N LEU A 19 -9.59 19.80 2.77
CA LEU A 19 -8.53 19.04 3.43
C LEU A 19 -7.22 19.83 3.56
N ARG A 20 -7.20 21.14 3.19
CA ARG A 20 -5.96 21.95 3.15
C ARG A 20 -5.20 22.00 4.48
N SER A 21 -5.92 22.01 5.61
CA SER A 21 -5.31 22.07 6.94
C SER A 21 -4.56 20.81 7.35
N LEU A 22 -4.84 19.66 6.71
CA LEU A 22 -4.13 18.41 7.01
C LEU A 22 -2.64 18.47 6.63
N ARG A 23 -2.27 19.30 5.65
CA ARG A 23 -0.85 19.52 5.29
C ARG A 23 -0.01 19.96 6.49
N ASP A 24 -0.57 20.81 7.34
CA ASP A 24 0.12 21.36 8.51
C ASP A 24 0.41 20.29 9.58
N ALA A 25 -0.25 19.13 9.50
CA ALA A 25 -0.01 17.99 10.37
C ALA A 25 1.24 17.18 10.00
N PHE A 26 1.93 17.53 8.89
CA PHE A 26 3.12 16.82 8.43
C PHE A 26 4.39 17.68 8.51
N VAL A 27 5.53 16.99 8.58
CA VAL A 27 6.87 17.57 8.49
C VAL A 27 7.38 17.35 7.07
N PHE A 28 7.75 18.45 6.40
CA PHE A 28 8.31 18.40 5.05
C PHE A 28 9.84 18.46 5.09
N PRO A 29 10.53 17.65 4.26
CA PRO A 29 11.94 17.85 3.99
C PRO A 29 12.16 19.24 3.39
N GLN A 30 13.30 19.86 3.68
CA GLN A 30 13.60 21.21 3.24
C GLN A 30 14.53 21.22 2.04
N HIS A 31 14.36 22.20 1.16
CA HIS A 31 15.28 22.54 0.09
C HIS A 31 15.61 24.05 0.19
N GLY A 32 16.78 24.38 0.74
CA GLY A 32 17.06 25.72 1.19
C GLY A 32 16.06 26.16 2.28
N ASP A 33 15.42 27.29 2.10
CA ASP A 33 14.47 27.90 3.06
C ASP A 33 12.99 27.53 2.76
N ARG A 34 12.73 26.53 1.92
CA ARG A 34 11.37 26.14 1.52
C ARG A 34 11.12 24.64 1.62
N ASP A 35 9.87 24.26 1.82
CA ASP A 35 9.46 22.86 1.74
C ASP A 35 9.76 22.28 0.35
N GLN A 36 10.26 21.05 0.31
CA GLN A 36 10.33 20.30 -0.93
C GLN A 36 8.93 20.01 -1.47
N THR A 37 8.79 19.97 -2.79
CA THR A 37 7.59 19.45 -3.46
C THR A 37 7.66 17.92 -3.40
N TYR A 38 7.03 17.35 -2.36
CA TYR A 38 7.13 15.92 -2.02
C TYR A 38 6.04 15.11 -2.73
N LEU A 39 6.38 14.46 -3.85
CA LEU A 39 5.45 13.68 -4.69
C LEU A 39 5.82 12.19 -4.72
N VAL A 40 6.32 11.67 -3.58
CA VAL A 40 6.89 10.31 -3.48
C VAL A 40 6.34 9.50 -2.30
N GLY A 41 5.12 9.83 -1.84
CA GLY A 41 4.45 9.09 -0.76
C GLY A 41 4.14 7.63 -1.08
N ASN A 42 4.19 7.26 -2.34
CA ASN A 42 4.13 5.87 -2.81
C ASN A 42 5.38 5.04 -2.44
N SER A 43 6.48 5.69 -2.07
CA SER A 43 7.72 5.04 -1.63
C SER A 43 7.93 5.17 -0.13
N LEU A 44 7.79 6.37 0.41
CA LEU A 44 7.79 6.67 1.84
C LEU A 44 6.84 7.85 2.11
N GLY A 45 5.91 7.70 3.04
CA GLY A 45 5.04 8.80 3.46
C GLY A 45 5.76 9.83 4.32
N LEU A 46 5.20 11.05 4.40
CA LEU A 46 5.73 12.12 5.25
C LEU A 46 5.50 11.82 6.74
N GLN A 47 6.37 12.36 7.58
CA GLN A 47 6.25 12.22 9.03
C GLN A 47 5.06 13.03 9.56
N PRO A 48 4.04 12.40 10.21
CA PRO A 48 3.05 13.11 10.99
C PRO A 48 3.74 13.83 12.17
N ARG A 49 3.43 15.10 12.42
CA ARG A 49 4.02 15.86 13.54
C ARG A 49 3.74 15.20 14.90
N ALA A 50 2.56 14.60 15.07
CA ALA A 50 2.19 13.89 16.28
C ALA A 50 3.00 12.59 16.51
N ALA A 51 3.66 12.05 15.49
CA ALA A 51 4.42 10.79 15.61
C ALA A 51 5.51 10.87 16.67
N ARG A 52 6.25 12.01 16.75
CA ARG A 52 7.29 12.20 17.78
C ARG A 52 6.71 12.09 19.19
N ALA A 53 5.65 12.84 19.49
CA ALA A 53 5.05 12.84 20.82
C ALA A 53 4.53 11.45 21.21
N MET A 54 3.97 10.69 20.27
CA MET A 54 3.50 9.32 20.55
C MET A 54 4.67 8.34 20.78
N VAL A 55 5.81 8.53 20.14
CA VAL A 55 7.03 7.76 20.42
C VAL A 55 7.60 8.15 21.78
N ASP A 56 7.68 9.45 22.08
CA ASP A 56 8.16 9.96 23.36
C ASP A 56 7.28 9.44 24.52
N GLU A 57 5.93 9.37 24.36
CA GLU A 57 5.01 8.75 25.33
C GLU A 57 5.43 7.32 25.67
N VAL A 58 5.78 6.51 24.67
CA VAL A 58 6.21 5.12 24.89
C VAL A 58 7.56 5.05 25.59
N LEU A 59 8.50 5.93 25.21
CA LEU A 59 9.82 6.00 25.84
C LEU A 59 9.74 6.45 27.30
N ASP A 60 8.94 7.47 27.60
CA ASP A 60 8.70 7.96 28.96
C ASP A 60 8.04 6.89 29.83
N GLN A 61 7.05 6.20 29.28
CA GLN A 61 6.41 5.08 29.97
C GLN A 61 7.40 3.94 30.24
N TRP A 62 8.28 3.63 29.29
CA TRP A 62 9.34 2.63 29.50
C TRP A 62 10.33 3.07 30.59
N GLY A 63 10.76 4.34 30.57
CA GLY A 63 11.68 4.89 31.57
C GLY A 63 11.10 4.91 33.00
N THR A 64 9.77 5.06 33.13
CA THR A 64 9.11 5.20 34.42
C THR A 64 8.53 3.90 34.95
N LEU A 65 8.02 3.03 34.11
CA LEU A 65 7.30 1.80 34.51
C LEU A 65 8.11 0.52 34.28
N GLY A 66 9.11 0.54 33.38
CA GLY A 66 9.83 -0.67 33.00
C GLY A 66 8.88 -1.76 32.53
N VAL A 67 8.98 -2.98 33.10
CA VAL A 67 8.13 -4.12 32.69
C VAL A 67 6.65 -3.92 33.03
N GLU A 68 6.33 -3.08 34.01
CA GLU A 68 4.94 -2.80 34.38
C GLU A 68 4.16 -2.08 33.30
N GLY A 69 4.84 -1.41 32.36
CA GLY A 69 4.21 -0.80 31.18
C GLY A 69 3.45 -1.77 30.28
N HIS A 70 3.69 -3.07 30.41
CA HIS A 70 2.85 -4.09 29.76
C HIS A 70 1.42 -4.12 30.32
N PHE A 71 1.24 -3.82 31.58
CA PHE A 71 -0.02 -4.05 32.30
C PHE A 71 -0.69 -2.76 32.80
N THR A 72 0.09 -1.68 32.95
CA THR A 72 -0.35 -0.42 33.56
C THR A 72 0.05 0.77 32.69
N GLY A 73 -0.36 1.97 33.11
CA GLY A 73 -0.07 3.21 32.40
C GLY A 73 -1.15 3.63 31.41
N PRO A 74 -0.94 4.76 30.71
CA PRO A 74 -1.93 5.33 29.79
C PRO A 74 -2.24 4.40 28.60
N THR A 75 -1.22 3.70 28.12
CA THR A 75 -1.33 2.77 26.98
C THR A 75 -0.60 1.46 27.32
N GLN A 76 -1.38 0.42 27.63
CA GLN A 76 -0.81 -0.89 27.98
C GLN A 76 -0.21 -1.57 26.74
N TRP A 77 1.05 -2.05 26.85
CA TRP A 77 1.74 -2.62 25.68
C TRP A 77 1.21 -3.99 25.25
N LEU A 78 0.62 -4.75 26.17
CA LEU A 78 0.00 -6.04 25.83
C LEU A 78 -1.07 -5.92 24.74
N THR A 79 -1.80 -4.82 24.75
CA THR A 79 -2.92 -4.57 23.81
C THR A 79 -2.65 -3.40 22.86
N TYR A 80 -1.41 -2.91 22.80
CA TYR A 80 -1.08 -1.70 22.01
C TYR A 80 -1.45 -1.81 20.54
N HIS A 81 -1.31 -2.99 19.93
CA HIS A 81 -1.70 -3.26 18.55
C HIS A 81 -3.21 -3.08 18.30
N GLN A 82 -4.04 -3.21 19.33
CA GLN A 82 -5.49 -3.02 19.24
C GLN A 82 -5.86 -1.53 19.09
N LEU A 83 -4.98 -0.61 19.53
CA LEU A 83 -5.20 0.84 19.37
C LEU A 83 -5.23 1.30 17.90
N VAL A 84 -4.63 0.54 17.00
CA VAL A 84 -4.60 0.84 15.55
C VAL A 84 -5.58 -0.02 14.75
N ARG A 85 -6.13 -1.08 15.33
CA ARG A 85 -6.93 -2.11 14.66
C ARG A 85 -8.18 -1.53 14.00
N ASP A 86 -9.00 -0.82 14.75
CA ASP A 86 -10.30 -0.33 14.27
C ASP A 86 -10.13 0.73 13.17
N ALA A 87 -9.12 1.60 13.29
CA ALA A 87 -8.79 2.58 12.27
C ALA A 87 -8.24 1.93 10.98
N LEU A 88 -7.36 0.92 11.12
CA LEU A 88 -6.90 0.13 9.97
C LEU A 88 -8.06 -0.59 9.29
N ALA A 89 -8.98 -1.19 10.05
CA ALA A 89 -10.15 -1.86 9.52
C ALA A 89 -11.00 -0.90 8.66
N ARG A 90 -11.23 0.33 9.15
CA ARG A 90 -11.93 1.36 8.35
C ARG A 90 -11.21 1.72 7.06
N VAL A 91 -9.88 1.84 7.09
CA VAL A 91 -9.09 2.19 5.90
C VAL A 91 -9.15 1.10 4.83
N VAL A 92 -9.22 -0.17 5.23
CA VAL A 92 -9.22 -1.31 4.29
C VAL A 92 -10.61 -1.90 4.02
N GLY A 93 -11.67 -1.33 4.60
CA GLY A 93 -13.05 -1.84 4.43
C GLY A 93 -13.21 -3.25 5.00
N ALA A 94 -12.77 -3.45 6.24
CA ALA A 94 -12.79 -4.73 6.94
C ALA A 94 -13.50 -4.63 8.29
N GLN A 95 -13.85 -5.78 8.88
CA GLN A 95 -14.25 -5.86 10.28
C GLN A 95 -13.01 -5.77 11.19
N PRO A 96 -13.13 -5.21 12.41
CA PRO A 96 -11.98 -5.09 13.32
C PRO A 96 -11.25 -6.41 13.59
N GLY A 97 -11.96 -7.52 13.73
CA GLY A 97 -11.37 -8.86 13.96
C GLY A 97 -10.61 -9.45 12.76
N GLU A 98 -10.75 -8.86 11.59
CA GLU A 98 -10.06 -9.30 10.36
C GLU A 98 -8.69 -8.65 10.16
N VAL A 99 -8.32 -7.65 10.98
CA VAL A 99 -7.11 -6.85 10.76
C VAL A 99 -6.18 -6.90 11.96
N VAL A 100 -4.89 -7.03 11.69
CA VAL A 100 -3.81 -6.92 12.68
C VAL A 100 -2.58 -6.21 12.11
N ALA A 101 -1.97 -5.34 12.92
CA ALA A 101 -0.66 -4.77 12.60
C ALA A 101 0.43 -5.66 13.23
N MET A 102 1.23 -6.30 12.38
CA MET A 102 2.29 -7.22 12.82
C MET A 102 3.42 -7.28 11.78
N ASN A 103 4.61 -7.65 12.20
CA ASN A 103 5.79 -7.93 11.35
C ASN A 103 6.05 -6.86 10.26
N THR A 104 6.50 -7.30 9.09
CA THR A 104 6.66 -6.52 7.85
C THR A 104 5.92 -7.22 6.70
N LEU A 105 5.73 -6.53 5.57
CA LEU A 105 4.96 -7.05 4.43
C LEU A 105 5.42 -8.45 4.00
N SER A 106 6.70 -8.62 3.67
CA SER A 106 7.21 -9.89 3.14
C SER A 106 7.11 -11.03 4.16
N VAL A 107 7.29 -10.75 5.46
CA VAL A 107 7.08 -11.74 6.52
C VAL A 107 5.61 -12.13 6.58
N ASN A 108 4.70 -11.16 6.56
CA ASN A 108 3.25 -11.41 6.55
C ASN A 108 2.84 -12.22 5.32
N LEU A 109 3.37 -11.88 4.13
CA LEU A 109 3.09 -12.62 2.90
C LEU A 109 3.50 -14.09 3.02
N HIS A 110 4.70 -14.39 3.55
CA HIS A 110 5.14 -15.74 3.78
C HIS A 110 4.28 -16.49 4.80
N LEU A 111 3.88 -15.83 5.90
CA LEU A 111 2.97 -16.41 6.90
C LEU A 111 1.60 -16.74 6.33
N MET A 112 1.04 -15.82 5.55
CA MET A 112 -0.25 -16.04 4.88
C MET A 112 -0.15 -17.16 3.86
N MET A 113 0.88 -17.20 3.04
CA MET A 113 1.08 -18.31 2.09
C MET A 113 1.36 -19.65 2.81
N ALA A 114 2.00 -19.66 3.98
CA ALA A 114 2.14 -20.87 4.78
C ALA A 114 0.80 -21.48 5.19
N SER A 115 -0.21 -20.63 5.46
CA SER A 115 -1.55 -21.04 5.83
C SER A 115 -2.44 -21.29 4.62
N PHE A 116 -2.48 -20.37 3.68
CA PHE A 116 -3.49 -20.29 2.63
C PHE A 116 -3.08 -20.94 1.30
N TYR A 117 -1.79 -21.01 1.00
CA TYR A 117 -1.32 -21.76 -0.17
C TYR A 117 -1.23 -23.25 0.17
N ARG A 118 -2.26 -24.00 -0.24
CA ARG A 118 -2.47 -25.43 0.05
C ARG A 118 -2.43 -26.25 -1.24
N PRO A 119 -1.22 -26.47 -1.82
CA PRO A 119 -1.11 -27.22 -3.05
C PRO A 119 -1.50 -28.68 -2.85
N THR A 120 -2.15 -29.24 -3.88
CA THR A 120 -2.40 -30.67 -4.05
C THR A 120 -1.68 -31.17 -5.29
N HIS A 121 -1.76 -32.46 -5.56
CA HIS A 121 -1.17 -33.05 -6.78
C HIS A 121 -1.74 -32.40 -8.06
N GLU A 122 -3.03 -32.07 -8.06
CA GLU A 122 -3.72 -31.49 -9.23
C GLU A 122 -3.66 -29.96 -9.26
N ARG A 123 -3.66 -29.34 -8.08
CA ARG A 123 -3.76 -27.89 -7.90
C ARG A 123 -2.55 -27.37 -7.11
N GLY A 124 -1.51 -27.00 -7.81
CA GLY A 124 -0.28 -26.50 -7.19
C GLY A 124 0.18 -25.12 -7.70
N ALA A 125 -0.48 -24.60 -8.75
CA ALA A 125 -0.04 -23.36 -9.37
C ALA A 125 -0.44 -22.11 -8.58
N ILE A 126 0.40 -21.09 -8.66
CA ILE A 126 0.14 -19.73 -8.17
C ILE A 126 0.10 -18.79 -9.39
N LEU A 127 -0.95 -18.00 -9.50
CA LEU A 127 -1.11 -16.96 -10.53
C LEU A 127 -0.75 -15.60 -9.94
N ILE A 128 0.12 -14.88 -10.63
CA ILE A 128 0.48 -13.48 -10.34
C ILE A 128 0.48 -12.65 -11.64
N GLU A 129 0.61 -11.34 -11.54
CA GLU A 129 0.89 -10.48 -12.70
C GLU A 129 2.35 -10.63 -13.16
N ALA A 130 2.62 -10.57 -14.44
CA ALA A 130 3.97 -10.40 -14.96
C ALA A 130 4.52 -9.03 -14.55
N GLY A 131 5.78 -9.00 -14.11
CA GLY A 131 6.36 -7.77 -13.57
C GLY A 131 5.83 -7.38 -12.20
N ALA A 132 5.34 -8.33 -11.40
CA ALA A 132 5.07 -8.16 -9.98
C ALA A 132 6.30 -7.59 -9.25
N PHE A 133 6.07 -6.93 -8.11
CA PHE A 133 7.18 -6.42 -7.32
C PHE A 133 8.15 -7.57 -6.97
N PRO A 134 9.47 -7.39 -7.11
CA PRO A 134 10.44 -8.50 -6.97
C PRO A 134 10.30 -9.29 -5.67
N SER A 135 9.94 -8.62 -4.56
CA SER A 135 9.73 -9.28 -3.27
C SER A 135 8.61 -10.33 -3.33
N ASP A 136 7.51 -10.04 -4.04
CA ASP A 136 6.36 -10.93 -4.14
C ASP A 136 6.70 -12.14 -5.01
N ARG A 137 7.33 -11.89 -6.16
CA ARG A 137 7.79 -12.96 -7.03
C ARG A 137 8.77 -13.89 -6.29
N HIS A 138 9.74 -13.32 -5.55
CA HIS A 138 10.68 -14.10 -4.75
C HIS A 138 9.99 -14.89 -3.63
N ALA A 139 8.98 -14.31 -2.97
CA ALA A 139 8.20 -14.99 -1.95
C ALA A 139 7.41 -16.16 -2.55
N VAL A 140 6.75 -15.97 -3.69
CA VAL A 140 6.01 -17.02 -4.41
C VAL A 140 6.95 -18.15 -4.82
N GLU A 141 8.07 -17.85 -5.48
CA GLU A 141 9.04 -18.87 -5.86
C GLU A 141 9.59 -19.66 -4.65
N SER A 142 9.86 -18.95 -3.54
CA SER A 142 10.31 -19.58 -2.30
C SER A 142 9.27 -20.54 -1.74
N GLN A 143 8.00 -20.15 -1.75
CA GLN A 143 6.91 -20.98 -1.26
C GLN A 143 6.68 -22.21 -2.14
N LEU A 144 6.83 -22.09 -3.46
CA LEU A 144 6.81 -23.23 -4.38
C LEU A 144 7.94 -24.21 -4.06
N ARG A 145 9.19 -23.72 -4.00
CA ARG A 145 10.38 -24.57 -3.70
C ARG A 145 10.28 -25.24 -2.33
N LEU A 146 9.80 -24.56 -1.31
CA LEU A 146 9.59 -25.14 0.04
C LEU A 146 8.63 -26.32 0.04
N ARG A 147 7.72 -26.40 -0.96
CA ARG A 147 6.78 -27.52 -1.14
C ARG A 147 7.21 -28.53 -2.19
N GLY A 148 8.46 -28.42 -2.68
CA GLY A 148 8.99 -29.32 -3.69
C GLY A 148 8.42 -29.12 -5.09
N LEU A 149 7.79 -27.97 -5.35
CA LEU A 149 7.22 -27.59 -6.64
C LEU A 149 8.18 -26.73 -7.44
N ASP A 150 8.27 -26.98 -8.75
CA ASP A 150 9.11 -26.21 -9.66
C ASP A 150 8.43 -24.90 -10.07
N PRO A 151 9.02 -23.73 -9.78
CA PRO A 151 8.50 -22.45 -10.23
C PRO A 151 8.29 -22.36 -11.75
N ALA A 152 9.12 -22.99 -12.55
CA ALA A 152 8.99 -22.96 -14.01
C ALA A 152 7.65 -23.53 -14.53
N THR A 153 7.00 -24.40 -13.74
CA THR A 153 5.74 -25.06 -14.12
C THR A 153 4.55 -24.63 -13.26
N HIS A 154 4.79 -24.06 -12.08
CA HIS A 154 3.75 -23.75 -11.11
C HIS A 154 3.58 -22.22 -10.84
N LEU A 155 4.54 -21.38 -11.25
CA LEU A 155 4.34 -19.94 -11.28
C LEU A 155 3.76 -19.55 -12.64
N ILE A 156 2.56 -18.99 -12.63
CA ILE A 156 1.85 -18.50 -13.82
C ILE A 156 1.84 -16.97 -13.74
N GLU A 157 2.40 -16.34 -14.76
CA GLU A 157 2.47 -14.88 -14.87
C GLU A 157 1.53 -14.41 -15.98
N VAL A 158 0.66 -13.42 -15.69
CA VAL A 158 -0.24 -12.81 -16.68
C VAL A 158 0.47 -11.64 -17.32
N GLU A 159 0.77 -11.75 -18.61
CA GLU A 159 1.46 -10.70 -19.35
C GLU A 159 0.56 -9.51 -19.66
N ALA A 160 1.16 -8.31 -19.67
CA ALA A 160 0.45 -7.08 -20.04
C ALA A 160 -0.03 -7.17 -21.50
N ASP A 161 -1.29 -6.83 -21.73
CA ASP A 161 -1.97 -6.88 -23.01
C ASP A 161 -2.35 -5.50 -23.57
N GLU A 162 -2.17 -4.42 -22.80
CA GLU A 162 -2.45 -3.04 -23.20
C GLU A 162 -1.14 -2.28 -23.56
N PRO A 163 -1.21 -1.27 -24.44
CA PRO A 163 -0.03 -0.59 -25.01
C PRO A 163 0.94 0.03 -23.99
N ASN A 164 0.42 0.45 -22.82
CA ASN A 164 1.23 1.08 -21.77
C ASN A 164 1.87 0.09 -20.80
N GLY A 165 1.73 -1.22 -21.07
CA GLY A 165 2.18 -2.27 -20.15
C GLY A 165 1.24 -2.45 -18.97
N THR A 166 -0.03 -2.15 -19.15
CA THR A 166 -1.12 -2.41 -18.22
C THR A 166 -1.89 -3.67 -18.62
N LEU A 167 -2.72 -4.18 -17.69
CA LEU A 167 -3.49 -5.41 -17.86
C LEU A 167 -4.97 -5.09 -18.02
N SER A 168 -5.63 -5.69 -19.01
CA SER A 168 -7.08 -5.67 -19.08
C SER A 168 -7.69 -6.69 -18.09
N MET A 169 -8.91 -6.43 -17.61
CA MET A 169 -9.67 -7.43 -16.85
C MET A 169 -9.98 -8.68 -17.67
N ALA A 170 -10.07 -8.55 -18.99
CA ALA A 170 -10.27 -9.68 -19.89
C ALA A 170 -9.07 -10.64 -19.87
N ALA A 171 -7.83 -10.13 -19.97
CA ALA A 171 -6.63 -10.96 -19.91
C ALA A 171 -6.51 -11.69 -18.56
N ILE A 172 -6.87 -11.01 -17.46
CA ILE A 172 -6.88 -11.62 -16.12
C ILE A 172 -7.93 -12.73 -16.04
N ALA A 173 -9.14 -12.48 -16.54
CA ALA A 173 -10.25 -13.45 -16.55
C ALA A 173 -9.89 -14.68 -17.39
N ASP A 174 -9.32 -14.47 -18.57
CA ASP A 174 -8.89 -15.55 -19.48
C ASP A 174 -7.81 -16.43 -18.82
N ALA A 175 -6.80 -15.79 -18.16
CA ALA A 175 -5.76 -16.54 -17.46
C ALA A 175 -6.32 -17.35 -16.29
N ILE A 176 -7.23 -16.78 -15.50
CA ILE A 176 -7.90 -17.51 -14.41
C ILE A 176 -8.74 -18.68 -14.95
N ALA A 177 -9.47 -18.48 -16.04
CA ALA A 177 -10.28 -19.54 -16.66
C ALA A 177 -9.40 -20.65 -17.25
N GLN A 178 -8.33 -20.29 -17.97
CA GLN A 178 -7.41 -21.22 -18.61
C GLN A 178 -6.68 -22.11 -17.60
N HIS A 179 -6.21 -21.50 -16.52
CA HIS A 179 -5.38 -22.20 -15.52
C HIS A 179 -6.16 -22.65 -14.27
N GLY A 180 -7.44 -22.28 -14.17
CA GLY A 180 -8.30 -22.53 -13.01
C GLY A 180 -8.21 -23.91 -12.39
N PRO A 181 -8.28 -25.02 -13.16
CA PRO A 181 -8.16 -26.38 -12.62
C PRO A 181 -6.82 -26.64 -11.87
N ARG A 182 -5.77 -25.88 -12.18
CA ARG A 182 -4.42 -26.03 -11.59
C ARG A 182 -4.14 -25.02 -10.47
N LEU A 183 -4.94 -23.95 -10.35
CA LEU A 183 -4.69 -22.85 -9.42
C LEU A 183 -5.00 -23.26 -7.98
N ALA A 184 -4.01 -23.16 -7.11
CA ALA A 184 -4.18 -23.21 -5.65
C ALA A 184 -4.33 -21.81 -5.06
N LEU A 185 -3.64 -20.81 -5.63
CA LEU A 185 -3.62 -19.43 -5.15
C LEU A 185 -3.58 -18.46 -6.33
N VAL A 186 -4.35 -17.38 -6.22
CA VAL A 186 -4.18 -16.15 -6.98
C VAL A 186 -3.63 -15.10 -6.00
N LEU A 187 -2.42 -14.59 -6.26
CA LEU A 187 -1.84 -13.49 -5.49
C LEU A 187 -1.81 -12.25 -6.37
N TRP A 188 -2.58 -11.22 -6.00
CA TRP A 188 -2.77 -10.07 -6.87
C TRP A 188 -2.53 -8.75 -6.14
N PRO A 189 -1.90 -7.73 -6.76
CA PRO A 189 -1.76 -6.42 -6.15
C PRO A 189 -3.08 -5.65 -6.21
N GLY A 190 -3.30 -4.79 -5.21
CA GLY A 190 -4.40 -3.82 -5.30
C GLY A 190 -4.09 -2.70 -6.30
N ILE A 191 -2.82 -2.28 -6.35
CA ILE A 191 -2.28 -1.34 -7.34
C ILE A 191 -0.90 -1.82 -7.76
N GLN A 192 -0.69 -1.89 -9.09
CA GLN A 192 0.60 -2.23 -9.68
C GLN A 192 1.63 -1.11 -9.41
N TYR A 193 2.74 -1.46 -8.79
CA TYR A 193 3.70 -0.49 -8.27
C TYR A 193 4.37 0.40 -9.33
N ARG A 194 4.61 -0.13 -10.55
CA ARG A 194 5.31 0.56 -11.63
C ARG A 194 4.36 1.39 -12.49
N THR A 195 3.21 0.84 -12.88
CA THR A 195 2.24 1.50 -13.77
C THR A 195 1.27 2.41 -13.03
N GLY A 196 1.03 2.17 -11.73
CA GLY A 196 -0.01 2.85 -10.97
C GLY A 196 -1.43 2.35 -11.26
N GLN A 197 -1.58 1.28 -12.06
CA GLN A 197 -2.87 0.67 -12.36
C GLN A 197 -3.50 0.06 -11.11
N ALA A 198 -4.75 0.43 -10.81
CA ALA A 198 -5.60 -0.20 -9.82
C ALA A 198 -6.43 -1.33 -10.45
N PHE A 199 -6.68 -2.39 -9.70
CA PHE A 199 -7.43 -3.56 -10.14
C PHE A 199 -8.77 -3.69 -9.42
N ASP A 200 -9.75 -4.28 -10.10
CA ASP A 200 -11.03 -4.69 -9.52
C ASP A 200 -10.85 -6.01 -8.75
N LEU A 201 -10.57 -5.89 -7.44
CA LEU A 201 -10.31 -7.05 -6.59
C LEU A 201 -11.56 -7.91 -6.42
N ALA A 202 -12.76 -7.31 -6.34
CA ALA A 202 -14.00 -8.03 -6.20
C ALA A 202 -14.22 -9.00 -7.39
N GLU A 203 -13.98 -8.51 -8.60
CA GLU A 203 -14.11 -9.34 -9.81
C GLU A 203 -13.03 -10.42 -9.88
N ILE A 204 -11.78 -10.13 -9.54
CA ILE A 204 -10.70 -11.12 -9.48
C ILE A 204 -11.02 -12.22 -8.46
N VAL A 205 -11.49 -11.84 -7.26
CA VAL A 205 -11.92 -12.79 -6.22
C VAL A 205 -13.07 -13.68 -6.72
N ARG A 206 -14.08 -13.07 -7.34
CA ARG A 206 -15.22 -13.80 -7.89
C ARG A 206 -14.79 -14.85 -8.92
N LEU A 207 -13.93 -14.46 -9.85
CA LEU A 207 -13.41 -15.33 -10.91
C LEU A 207 -12.54 -16.47 -10.34
N ALA A 208 -11.59 -16.15 -9.48
CA ALA A 208 -10.67 -17.13 -8.89
C ALA A 208 -11.41 -18.13 -7.99
N ARG A 209 -12.36 -17.63 -7.19
CA ARG A 209 -13.17 -18.47 -6.32
C ARG A 209 -14.09 -19.42 -7.07
N ALA A 210 -14.64 -19.00 -8.21
CA ALA A 210 -15.41 -19.86 -9.10
C ALA A 210 -14.60 -21.05 -9.63
N GLN A 211 -13.27 -20.90 -9.69
CA GLN A 211 -12.33 -21.98 -10.01
C GLN A 211 -11.83 -22.75 -8.78
N GLY A 212 -12.26 -22.37 -7.57
CA GLY A 212 -11.83 -23.00 -6.31
C GLY A 212 -10.41 -22.59 -5.86
N ALA A 213 -9.87 -21.51 -6.37
CA ALA A 213 -8.60 -20.95 -5.92
C ALA A 213 -8.78 -20.03 -4.72
N THR A 214 -7.81 -20.02 -3.81
CA THR A 214 -7.68 -19.02 -2.74
C THR A 214 -7.18 -17.71 -3.33
N VAL A 215 -7.58 -16.56 -2.76
CA VAL A 215 -7.13 -15.26 -3.21
C VAL A 215 -6.42 -14.49 -2.09
N GLY A 216 -5.17 -14.15 -2.34
CA GLY A 216 -4.36 -13.24 -1.51
C GLY A 216 -4.06 -11.93 -2.23
N CYS A 217 -3.89 -10.84 -1.47
CA CYS A 217 -3.56 -9.55 -2.06
C CYS A 217 -2.32 -8.93 -1.43
N ASP A 218 -1.41 -8.37 -2.27
CA ASP A 218 -0.45 -7.35 -1.84
C ASP A 218 -1.08 -5.97 -2.04
N LEU A 219 -1.28 -5.26 -0.95
CA LEU A 219 -1.92 -3.96 -0.94
C LEU A 219 -0.96 -2.81 -0.61
N ALA A 220 0.36 -3.03 -0.79
CA ALA A 220 1.40 -2.04 -0.46
C ALA A 220 1.18 -0.67 -1.09
N HIS A 221 0.58 -0.61 -2.29
CA HIS A 221 0.28 0.63 -3.00
C HIS A 221 -1.21 1.02 -2.96
N ALA A 222 -2.08 0.19 -2.39
CA ALA A 222 -3.52 0.41 -2.35
C ALA A 222 -4.01 0.99 -1.01
N VAL A 223 -3.51 0.45 0.13
CA VAL A 223 -3.93 0.89 1.47
C VAL A 223 -3.57 2.35 1.71
N GLY A 224 -4.57 3.15 2.08
CA GLY A 224 -4.43 4.60 2.27
C GLY A 224 -4.38 5.42 0.98
N ASN A 225 -4.48 4.79 -0.18
CA ASN A 225 -4.45 5.42 -1.51
C ASN A 225 -5.81 5.37 -2.22
N ILE A 226 -6.46 4.23 -2.21
CA ILE A 226 -7.81 4.04 -2.77
C ILE A 226 -8.76 3.47 -1.72
N PRO A 227 -10.08 3.70 -1.84
CA PRO A 227 -11.06 2.97 -1.03
C PRO A 227 -10.96 1.47 -1.29
N LEU A 228 -11.02 0.68 -0.23
CA LEU A 228 -11.01 -0.78 -0.24
C LEU A 228 -12.24 -1.30 0.49
N THR A 229 -12.69 -2.50 0.12
CA THR A 229 -13.85 -3.20 0.67
C THR A 229 -13.52 -4.68 0.89
N LEU A 230 -12.37 -4.97 1.56
CA LEU A 230 -11.79 -6.31 1.63
C LEU A 230 -12.73 -7.36 2.20
N HIS A 231 -13.58 -6.97 3.17
CA HIS A 231 -14.61 -7.85 3.71
C HIS A 231 -15.63 -8.23 2.63
N ASP A 232 -16.25 -7.23 2.00
CA ASP A 232 -17.31 -7.43 1.00
C ASP A 232 -16.77 -8.04 -0.30
N ASP A 233 -15.56 -7.67 -0.72
CA ASP A 233 -14.88 -8.27 -1.87
C ASP A 233 -14.58 -9.76 -1.64
N GLY A 234 -14.49 -10.16 -0.38
CA GLY A 234 -14.29 -11.54 0.02
C GLY A 234 -12.88 -12.06 -0.22
N VAL A 235 -11.86 -11.21 -0.19
CA VAL A 235 -10.44 -11.62 -0.21
C VAL A 235 -10.16 -12.59 0.93
N ASP A 236 -9.35 -13.63 0.74
CA ASP A 236 -9.02 -14.57 1.81
C ASP A 236 -8.02 -14.00 2.80
N PHE A 237 -6.96 -13.37 2.27
CA PHE A 237 -5.99 -12.63 3.06
C PHE A 237 -5.40 -11.46 2.27
N ALA A 238 -4.92 -10.45 2.96
CA ALA A 238 -4.15 -9.37 2.35
C ALA A 238 -3.01 -8.91 3.26
N VAL A 239 -1.96 -8.36 2.66
CA VAL A 239 -0.79 -7.84 3.38
C VAL A 239 -0.38 -6.49 2.81
N TRP A 240 0.17 -5.61 3.65
CA TRP A 240 0.66 -4.30 3.22
C TRP A 240 1.75 -3.75 4.13
N CYS A 241 2.45 -2.73 3.65
CA CYS A 241 3.37 -1.93 4.45
C CYS A 241 2.71 -0.62 4.87
N ASN A 242 2.93 -0.18 6.11
CA ASN A 242 2.33 1.05 6.64
C ASN A 242 3.22 2.29 6.43
N TYR A 243 4.46 2.15 5.91
CA TYR A 243 5.40 3.28 5.75
C TYR A 243 5.16 4.11 4.48
N LYS A 244 4.35 3.62 3.52
CA LYS A 244 4.01 4.35 2.29
C LYS A 244 2.87 5.35 2.58
N TYR A 245 1.71 5.15 1.99
CA TYR A 245 0.57 6.07 2.13
C TYR A 245 0.03 6.21 3.55
N LEU A 246 0.27 5.21 4.42
CA LEU A 246 -0.09 5.31 5.84
C LEU A 246 0.97 6.03 6.70
N ASN A 247 2.02 6.59 6.13
CA ASN A 247 2.95 7.54 6.77
C ASN A 247 3.53 7.09 8.13
N ALA A 248 3.67 5.78 8.36
CA ALA A 248 4.10 5.25 9.66
C ALA A 248 5.62 5.26 9.89
N GLY A 249 6.38 5.86 8.96
CA GLY A 249 7.82 6.02 9.04
C GLY A 249 8.63 4.83 8.51
N PRO A 250 9.95 5.01 8.34
CA PRO A 250 10.83 4.00 7.77
C PRO A 250 10.89 2.74 8.64
N GLY A 251 10.76 1.57 8.00
CA GLY A 251 10.76 0.28 8.70
C GLY A 251 9.53 0.01 9.56
N ALA A 252 8.44 0.74 9.36
CA ALA A 252 7.19 0.57 10.11
C ALA A 252 6.66 -0.86 10.04
N VAL A 253 5.93 -1.23 11.12
CA VAL A 253 5.16 -2.47 11.18
C VAL A 253 4.23 -2.63 9.97
N GLY A 254 4.10 -3.85 9.44
CA GLY A 254 3.15 -4.17 8.38
C GLY A 254 1.72 -4.32 8.88
N GLY A 255 0.78 -4.39 7.95
CA GLY A 255 -0.60 -4.78 8.22
C GLY A 255 -0.93 -6.11 7.56
N CYS A 256 -1.90 -6.80 8.12
CA CYS A 256 -2.41 -8.06 7.63
C CYS A 256 -3.93 -8.12 7.82
N PHE A 257 -4.61 -8.64 6.82
CA PHE A 257 -6.03 -8.95 6.82
C PHE A 257 -6.23 -10.46 6.65
N VAL A 258 -7.14 -11.02 7.42
CA VAL A 258 -7.66 -12.39 7.25
C VAL A 258 -9.17 -12.34 7.38
N HIS A 259 -9.87 -12.75 6.34
CA HIS A 259 -11.33 -12.70 6.30
C HIS A 259 -11.97 -13.50 7.46
N GLU A 260 -13.07 -13.00 8.03
CA GLU A 260 -13.76 -13.59 9.18
C GLU A 260 -14.18 -15.06 8.98
N ARG A 261 -14.45 -15.50 7.74
CA ARG A 261 -14.74 -16.91 7.45
C ARG A 261 -13.63 -17.87 7.85
N HIS A 262 -12.41 -17.35 8.03
CA HIS A 262 -11.24 -18.10 8.49
C HIS A 262 -10.93 -17.91 9.98
N ALA A 263 -11.73 -17.11 10.70
CA ALA A 263 -11.46 -16.72 12.09
C ALA A 263 -11.25 -17.93 13.02
N ASN A 264 -12.02 -19.00 12.80
CA ASN A 264 -11.97 -20.21 13.61
C ASN A 264 -11.57 -21.45 12.77
N SER A 265 -10.84 -21.24 11.67
CA SER A 265 -10.44 -22.34 10.79
C SER A 265 -9.27 -23.15 11.38
N ASP A 266 -9.20 -24.43 11.01
CA ASP A 266 -8.08 -25.33 11.31
C ASP A 266 -6.91 -25.17 10.33
N LEU A 267 -6.82 -24.04 9.61
CA LEU A 267 -5.72 -23.77 8.73
C LEU A 267 -4.40 -23.84 9.49
N PRO A 268 -3.40 -24.55 8.97
CA PRO A 268 -2.10 -24.63 9.61
C PRO A 268 -1.48 -23.23 9.69
N ARG A 269 -0.85 -22.94 10.82
CA ARG A 269 -0.22 -21.66 11.09
C ARG A 269 1.22 -21.87 11.52
N ILE A 270 2.10 -20.95 11.14
CA ILE A 270 3.36 -20.80 11.82
C ILE A 270 3.02 -20.08 13.13
N ALA A 271 2.88 -20.87 14.20
CA ALA A 271 2.39 -20.38 15.49
C ALA A 271 3.47 -19.68 16.30
N GLY A 272 3.05 -18.66 17.03
CA GLY A 272 3.89 -17.96 18.02
C GLY A 272 3.07 -17.63 19.25
N TRP A 273 3.77 -17.30 20.34
CA TRP A 273 3.12 -17.08 21.63
C TRP A 273 2.03 -16.00 21.59
N TRP A 274 2.22 -14.95 20.79
CA TRP A 274 1.27 -13.84 20.73
C TRP A 274 -0.03 -14.16 20.00
N GLY A 275 -0.01 -15.14 19.10
CA GLY A 275 -1.21 -15.66 18.44
C GLY A 275 -2.06 -16.55 19.33
N HIS A 276 -1.58 -16.97 20.50
CA HIS A 276 -2.37 -17.71 21.48
C HIS A 276 -3.43 -16.80 22.12
N GLU A 277 -4.59 -17.35 22.48
CA GLU A 277 -5.67 -16.57 23.06
C GLU A 277 -5.23 -15.81 24.33
N GLN A 278 -5.66 -14.55 24.44
CA GLN A 278 -5.18 -13.63 25.46
C GLN A 278 -5.49 -14.11 26.89
N GLN A 279 -6.63 -14.76 27.11
CA GLN A 279 -7.10 -15.16 28.43
C GLN A 279 -6.26 -16.27 29.08
N THR A 280 -5.68 -17.15 28.27
CA THR A 280 -4.90 -18.30 28.71
C THR A 280 -3.41 -18.17 28.43
N ARG A 281 -2.99 -17.15 27.65
CA ARG A 281 -1.61 -16.93 27.21
C ARG A 281 -0.58 -17.07 28.34
N PHE A 282 -0.86 -16.53 29.51
CA PHE A 282 0.05 -16.56 30.67
C PHE A 282 -0.05 -17.81 31.54
N ARG A 283 -0.93 -18.77 31.19
CA ARG A 283 -0.95 -20.08 31.86
C ARG A 283 0.21 -20.98 31.43
N MET A 284 0.90 -20.60 30.34
CA MET A 284 2.01 -21.35 29.76
C MET A 284 1.66 -22.81 29.42
N ASP A 285 0.41 -23.04 29.04
CA ASP A 285 -0.05 -24.37 28.59
C ASP A 285 0.70 -24.79 27.32
N PRO A 286 1.04 -26.08 27.15
CA PRO A 286 1.76 -26.56 25.99
C PRO A 286 0.90 -26.57 24.72
N GLN A 287 -0.42 -26.51 24.83
CA GLN A 287 -1.35 -26.52 23.71
C GLN A 287 -1.54 -25.11 23.18
N PHE A 288 -1.29 -24.91 21.90
CA PHE A 288 -1.60 -23.66 21.23
C PHE A 288 -3.10 -23.56 20.93
N VAL A 289 -3.74 -22.53 21.48
CA VAL A 289 -5.13 -22.16 21.18
C VAL A 289 -5.09 -20.81 20.48
N PRO A 290 -5.36 -20.73 19.15
CA PRO A 290 -5.24 -19.46 18.44
C PRO A 290 -6.31 -18.45 18.89
N SER A 291 -5.93 -17.19 18.99
CA SER A 291 -6.89 -16.08 19.06
C SER A 291 -7.79 -16.10 17.84
N PRO A 292 -9.10 -15.81 17.97
CA PRO A 292 -9.99 -15.72 16.82
C PRO A 292 -9.58 -14.56 15.89
N GLY A 293 -9.87 -14.72 14.58
CA GLY A 293 -9.58 -13.71 13.58
C GLY A 293 -8.08 -13.55 13.28
N ALA A 294 -7.72 -12.40 12.73
CA ALA A 294 -6.36 -12.12 12.26
C ALA A 294 -5.31 -12.13 13.38
N GLU A 295 -5.69 -11.81 14.61
CA GLU A 295 -4.78 -11.85 15.78
C GLU A 295 -4.18 -13.24 16.02
N GLY A 296 -4.85 -14.32 15.62
CA GLY A 296 -4.35 -15.69 15.73
C GLY A 296 -3.14 -16.02 14.85
N TRP A 297 -2.74 -15.12 13.96
CA TRP A 297 -1.53 -15.24 13.13
C TRP A 297 -0.33 -14.46 13.67
N GLN A 298 -0.48 -13.74 14.78
CA GLN A 298 0.64 -13.05 15.42
C GLN A 298 1.68 -14.04 15.95
N LEU A 299 2.96 -13.70 15.82
CA LEU A 299 4.08 -14.52 16.32
C LEU A 299 4.58 -14.05 17.67
N SER A 300 4.96 -12.79 17.75
CA SER A 300 5.65 -12.18 18.87
C SER A 300 4.88 -10.96 19.37
N ASN A 301 5.36 -10.39 20.46
CA ASN A 301 4.86 -9.16 21.06
C ASN A 301 4.70 -8.05 20.02
N PRO A 302 3.68 -7.19 20.16
CA PRO A 302 3.52 -6.04 19.28
C PRO A 302 4.76 -5.13 19.32
N PRO A 303 5.23 -4.64 18.15
CA PRO A 303 6.35 -3.72 18.09
C PRO A 303 5.89 -2.30 18.47
N VAL A 304 5.73 -2.03 19.76
CA VAL A 304 5.07 -0.84 20.32
C VAL A 304 5.65 0.47 19.76
N LEU A 305 6.98 0.62 19.72
CA LEU A 305 7.64 1.80 19.16
C LEU A 305 7.34 2.02 17.67
N ALA A 306 7.19 0.93 16.89
CA ALA A 306 6.84 1.02 15.47
C ALA A 306 5.34 1.26 15.22
N LEU A 307 4.50 0.93 16.22
CA LEU A 307 3.05 1.17 16.18
C LEU A 307 2.68 2.63 16.52
N ALA A 308 3.49 3.31 17.31
CA ALA A 308 3.22 4.67 17.76
C ALA A 308 3.09 5.68 16.59
N PRO A 309 4.01 5.72 15.58
CA PRO A 309 3.83 6.59 14.42
C PRO A 309 2.61 6.21 13.56
N LEU A 310 2.29 4.92 13.44
CA LEU A 310 1.09 4.45 12.73
C LEU A 310 -0.18 4.98 13.39
N ARG A 311 -0.25 4.96 14.73
CA ARG A 311 -1.37 5.51 15.50
C ARG A 311 -1.56 6.99 15.21
N ALA A 312 -0.47 7.77 15.14
CA ALA A 312 -0.50 9.19 14.80
C ALA A 312 -1.07 9.44 13.38
N SER A 313 -0.65 8.64 12.40
CA SER A 313 -1.14 8.78 11.03
C SER A 313 -2.60 8.37 10.88
N LEU A 314 -3.03 7.27 11.49
CA LEU A 314 -4.40 6.78 11.39
C LEU A 314 -5.42 7.78 11.96
N ALA A 315 -5.05 8.59 12.96
CA ALA A 315 -5.89 9.68 13.44
C ALA A 315 -6.18 10.72 12.34
N LEU A 316 -5.24 10.97 11.43
CA LEU A 316 -5.45 11.87 10.28
C LEU A 316 -6.35 11.24 9.22
N PHE A 317 -6.26 9.92 9.02
CA PHE A 317 -7.19 9.20 8.15
C PHE A 317 -8.61 9.20 8.70
N ASP A 318 -8.79 9.01 10.00
CA ASP A 318 -10.09 9.11 10.66
C ASP A 318 -10.69 10.53 10.56
N GLN A 319 -9.84 11.56 10.68
CA GLN A 319 -10.26 12.96 10.53
C GLN A 319 -10.70 13.27 9.09
N ALA A 320 -9.96 12.78 8.09
CA ALA A 320 -10.22 13.07 6.68
C ALA A 320 -11.36 12.22 6.11
N GLY A 321 -11.34 10.92 6.39
CA GLY A 321 -12.15 9.89 5.75
C GLY A 321 -11.66 9.53 4.35
N MET A 322 -11.65 8.22 4.02
CA MET A 322 -11.16 7.72 2.72
C MET A 322 -11.93 8.30 1.53
N ALA A 323 -13.24 8.58 1.66
CA ALA A 323 -14.05 9.16 0.58
C ALA A 323 -13.57 10.57 0.20
N ALA A 324 -13.28 11.44 1.18
CA ALA A 324 -12.79 12.79 0.92
C ALA A 324 -11.36 12.78 0.36
N LEU A 325 -10.50 11.89 0.88
CA LEU A 325 -9.15 11.67 0.35
C LEU A 325 -9.20 11.21 -1.12
N ARG A 326 -10.10 10.28 -1.45
CA ARG A 326 -10.29 9.79 -2.81
C ARG A 326 -10.75 10.91 -3.74
N ALA A 327 -11.76 11.67 -3.36
CA ALA A 327 -12.26 12.79 -4.16
C ALA A 327 -11.16 13.83 -4.45
N LYS A 328 -10.31 14.16 -3.48
CA LYS A 328 -9.17 15.05 -3.70
C LYS A 328 -8.10 14.40 -4.59
N SER A 329 -7.81 13.11 -4.41
CA SER A 329 -6.84 12.36 -5.23
C SER A 329 -7.23 12.38 -6.72
N GLU A 330 -8.50 12.15 -7.04
CA GLU A 330 -9.02 12.20 -8.41
C GLU A 330 -8.86 13.60 -9.03
N ARG A 331 -9.15 14.64 -8.26
CA ARG A 331 -8.96 16.03 -8.71
C ARG A 331 -7.49 16.37 -8.93
N LEU A 332 -6.59 15.97 -8.01
CA LEU A 332 -5.15 16.19 -8.15
C LEU A 332 -4.59 15.48 -9.39
N THR A 333 -4.88 14.19 -9.55
CA THR A 333 -4.38 13.42 -10.69
C THR A 333 -4.97 13.88 -12.03
N GLY A 334 -6.26 14.24 -12.07
CA GLY A 334 -6.89 14.81 -13.26
C GLY A 334 -6.30 16.16 -13.63
N HIS A 335 -6.01 17.04 -12.65
CA HIS A 335 -5.36 18.32 -12.91
C HIS A 335 -3.91 18.15 -13.39
N LEU A 336 -3.15 17.22 -12.79
CA LEU A 336 -1.79 16.90 -13.25
C LEU A 336 -1.78 16.37 -14.69
N GLU A 337 -2.70 15.47 -15.02
CA GLU A 337 -2.86 14.94 -16.37
C GLU A 337 -3.16 16.06 -17.39
N GLN A 338 -4.08 16.98 -17.07
CA GLN A 338 -4.38 18.14 -17.90
C GLN A 338 -3.17 19.07 -18.08
N LEU A 339 -2.40 19.33 -17.01
CA LEU A 339 -1.16 20.12 -17.10
C LEU A 339 -0.12 19.46 -18.01
N ILE A 340 0.09 18.14 -17.88
CA ILE A 340 1.04 17.40 -18.72
C ILE A 340 0.63 17.48 -20.19
N HIS A 341 -0.64 17.21 -20.50
CA HIS A 341 -1.13 17.22 -21.88
C HIS A 341 -1.09 18.61 -22.52
N ALA A 342 -1.29 19.67 -21.74
CA ALA A 342 -1.32 21.03 -22.27
C ALA A 342 0.07 21.67 -22.38
N ARG A 343 1.00 21.36 -21.49
CA ARG A 343 2.25 22.12 -21.36
C ARG A 343 3.49 21.33 -21.78
N VAL A 344 3.50 20.00 -21.57
CA VAL A 344 4.68 19.15 -21.84
C VAL A 344 4.35 17.84 -22.56
N PRO A 345 3.38 17.80 -23.51
CA PRO A 345 2.94 16.56 -24.16
C PRO A 345 4.04 15.88 -24.98
N GLN A 346 5.03 16.66 -25.48
CA GLN A 346 6.16 16.13 -26.22
C GLN A 346 7.29 15.60 -25.32
N VAL A 347 7.23 15.86 -24.01
CA VAL A 347 8.26 15.48 -23.03
C VAL A 347 7.83 14.26 -22.23
N LEU A 348 6.58 14.24 -21.77
CA LEU A 348 6.07 13.21 -20.86
C LEU A 348 4.93 12.41 -21.49
N GLN A 349 5.04 11.09 -21.39
CA GLN A 349 3.95 10.14 -21.66
C GLN A 349 3.46 9.56 -20.34
N ILE A 350 2.15 9.63 -20.10
CA ILE A 350 1.53 8.99 -18.92
C ILE A 350 1.32 7.51 -19.23
N VAL A 351 1.85 6.64 -18.36
CA VAL A 351 1.72 5.18 -18.41
C VAL A 351 0.46 4.72 -17.67
N THR A 352 0.16 5.37 -16.55
CA THR A 352 -0.98 5.06 -15.70
C THR A 352 -2.31 5.24 -16.47
N PRO A 353 -3.29 4.32 -16.30
CA PRO A 353 -4.60 4.47 -16.92
C PRO A 353 -5.26 5.82 -16.62
N ALA A 354 -5.96 6.37 -17.62
CA ALA A 354 -6.65 7.66 -17.50
C ALA A 354 -7.92 7.56 -16.65
N GLU A 355 -8.58 6.39 -16.67
CA GLU A 355 -9.83 6.19 -15.94
C GLU A 355 -9.60 6.26 -14.43
N PRO A 356 -10.33 7.12 -13.71
CA PRO A 356 -10.14 7.27 -12.25
C PRO A 356 -10.24 5.96 -11.49
N MET A 357 -11.18 5.07 -11.83
CA MET A 357 -11.35 3.78 -11.16
C MET A 357 -10.18 2.81 -11.38
N ARG A 358 -9.37 3.03 -12.41
CA ARG A 358 -8.19 2.20 -12.74
C ARG A 358 -6.88 2.79 -12.23
N ARG A 359 -6.91 3.79 -11.33
CA ARG A 359 -5.69 4.39 -10.73
C ARG A 359 -5.92 4.91 -9.32
N GLY A 360 -4.84 5.04 -8.54
CA GLY A 360 -4.78 5.81 -7.31
C GLY A 360 -4.25 7.23 -7.54
N CYS A 361 -3.51 7.78 -6.56
CA CYS A 361 -2.91 9.11 -6.68
C CYS A 361 -1.57 9.12 -7.44
N GLN A 362 -1.00 7.96 -7.79
CA GLN A 362 0.24 7.88 -8.56
C GLN A 362 -0.03 8.03 -10.05
N LEU A 363 0.76 8.89 -10.73
CA LEU A 363 0.96 8.87 -12.17
C LEU A 363 2.39 8.42 -12.47
N SER A 364 2.51 7.42 -13.32
CA SER A 364 3.77 6.88 -13.82
C SER A 364 4.06 7.48 -15.20
N LEU A 365 5.24 8.04 -15.36
CA LEU A 365 5.60 8.88 -16.50
C LEU A 365 6.83 8.31 -17.20
N ARG A 366 6.78 8.20 -18.52
CA ARG A 366 7.94 8.00 -19.38
C ARG A 366 8.38 9.32 -19.99
N VAL A 367 9.69 9.49 -20.14
CA VAL A 367 10.27 10.67 -20.78
C VAL A 367 10.61 10.36 -22.23
N ALA A 368 10.25 11.25 -23.13
CA ALA A 368 10.64 11.15 -24.53
C ALA A 368 12.17 11.11 -24.65
N GLY A 369 12.69 10.26 -25.55
CA GLY A 369 14.13 10.01 -25.65
C GLY A 369 14.64 8.89 -24.74
N GLY A 370 13.77 8.25 -23.98
CA GLY A 370 14.04 7.01 -23.26
C GLY A 370 14.81 7.19 -21.94
N ARG A 371 15.47 6.12 -21.49
CA ARG A 371 16.08 6.02 -20.15
C ARG A 371 17.05 7.16 -19.83
N ALA A 372 17.94 7.56 -20.76
CA ALA A 372 18.93 8.59 -20.50
C ALA A 372 18.29 9.95 -20.21
N GLN A 373 17.29 10.34 -20.99
CA GLN A 373 16.52 11.57 -20.80
C GLN A 373 15.67 11.48 -19.51
N GLY A 374 15.12 10.31 -19.20
CA GLY A 374 14.40 10.07 -17.97
C GLY A 374 15.27 10.27 -16.73
N CYS A 375 16.49 9.71 -16.71
CA CYS A 375 17.44 9.91 -15.63
C CYS A 375 17.84 11.39 -15.49
N SER A 376 18.12 12.08 -16.63
CA SER A 376 18.48 13.51 -16.62
C SER A 376 17.36 14.38 -16.05
N LEU A 377 16.10 14.14 -16.46
CA LEU A 377 14.96 14.85 -15.88
C LEU A 377 14.80 14.55 -14.39
N PHE A 378 14.95 13.29 -14.00
CA PHE A 378 14.84 12.88 -12.59
C PHE A 378 15.89 13.60 -11.72
N GLU A 379 17.15 13.69 -12.16
CA GLU A 379 18.22 14.43 -11.49
C GLU A 379 17.92 15.93 -11.41
N HIS A 380 17.41 16.53 -12.49
CA HIS A 380 16.99 17.93 -12.53
C HIS A 380 15.88 18.22 -11.51
N LEU A 381 14.83 17.40 -11.46
CA LEU A 381 13.72 17.53 -10.51
C LEU A 381 14.24 17.47 -9.06
N HIS A 382 15.11 16.51 -8.78
CA HIS A 382 15.69 16.35 -7.45
C HIS A 382 16.54 17.57 -7.05
N ALA A 383 17.39 18.07 -7.96
CA ALA A 383 18.19 19.27 -7.76
C ALA A 383 17.34 20.53 -7.55
N ALA A 384 16.11 20.57 -8.10
CA ALA A 384 15.17 21.66 -7.91
C ALA A 384 14.28 21.52 -6.66
N GLY A 385 14.46 20.46 -5.85
CA GLY A 385 13.66 20.18 -4.66
C GLY A 385 12.28 19.62 -4.95
N VAL A 386 12.10 18.99 -6.13
CA VAL A 386 10.89 18.25 -6.51
C VAL A 386 11.18 16.75 -6.46
N LEU A 387 10.57 16.04 -5.53
CA LEU A 387 10.85 14.64 -5.28
C LEU A 387 9.80 13.75 -5.96
N GLY A 388 10.27 12.94 -6.89
CA GLY A 388 9.59 11.78 -7.46
C GLY A 388 10.39 10.51 -7.15
N ASP A 389 10.00 9.41 -7.77
CA ASP A 389 10.64 8.10 -7.58
C ASP A 389 11.00 7.51 -8.96
N TRP A 390 12.25 7.06 -9.13
CA TRP A 390 12.72 6.41 -10.35
C TRP A 390 12.48 4.89 -10.28
N ARG A 391 11.91 4.33 -11.34
CA ARG A 391 11.81 2.87 -11.52
C ARG A 391 12.38 2.45 -12.87
N GLU A 392 13.33 1.54 -12.81
CA GLU A 392 13.88 0.93 -13.99
C GLU A 392 12.78 0.22 -14.83
N PRO A 393 12.92 0.22 -16.15
CA PRO A 393 14.03 0.81 -16.89
C PRO A 393 13.86 2.31 -17.22
N ASP A 394 12.66 2.91 -17.11
CA ASP A 394 12.35 4.16 -17.78
C ASP A 394 11.19 4.98 -17.15
N VAL A 395 10.80 4.73 -15.92
CA VAL A 395 9.61 5.36 -15.31
C VAL A 395 9.99 6.29 -14.16
N ILE A 396 9.46 7.53 -14.21
CA ILE A 396 9.38 8.44 -13.07
C ILE A 396 7.97 8.33 -12.49
N ARG A 397 7.84 8.04 -11.19
CA ARG A 397 6.55 8.00 -10.49
C ARG A 397 6.34 9.27 -9.71
N ILE A 398 5.19 9.89 -9.92
CA ILE A 398 4.72 11.10 -9.22
C ILE A 398 3.42 10.76 -8.51
N ALA A 399 3.40 10.91 -7.20
CA ALA A 399 2.26 10.55 -6.36
C ALA A 399 1.83 11.76 -5.51
N PRO A 400 0.93 12.63 -6.01
CA PRO A 400 0.36 13.70 -5.21
C PRO A 400 -0.64 13.14 -4.18
N VAL A 401 -0.15 12.91 -2.95
CA VAL A 401 -0.92 12.34 -1.85
C VAL A 401 -1.92 13.37 -1.30
N PRO A 402 -3.22 13.06 -1.23
CA PRO A 402 -4.27 14.01 -0.87
C PRO A 402 -4.17 14.55 0.57
N LEU A 403 -3.52 13.83 1.48
CA LEU A 403 -3.31 14.29 2.86
C LEU A 403 -2.47 15.58 2.93
N TYR A 404 -1.49 15.76 2.02
CA TYR A 404 -0.52 16.85 2.17
C TYR A 404 -0.15 17.57 0.87
N ASN A 405 -0.43 17.02 -0.32
CA ASN A 405 -0.15 17.70 -1.57
C ASN A 405 -1.27 18.68 -1.96
N ARG A 406 -0.86 19.69 -2.72
CA ARG A 406 -1.67 20.79 -3.22
C ARG A 406 -1.66 20.81 -4.74
N PHE A 407 -2.65 21.49 -5.35
CA PHE A 407 -2.68 21.71 -6.80
C PHE A 407 -1.48 22.56 -7.25
N SER A 408 -1.05 23.51 -6.43
CA SER A 408 0.13 24.32 -6.70
C SER A 408 1.45 23.52 -6.72
N ASP A 409 1.55 22.40 -6.01
CA ASP A 409 2.71 21.49 -6.08
C ASP A 409 2.85 20.88 -7.48
N LEU A 410 1.73 20.60 -8.18
CA LEU A 410 1.70 20.06 -9.54
C LEU A 410 2.21 21.07 -10.57
N HIS A 411 1.88 22.35 -10.39
CA HIS A 411 2.45 23.43 -11.20
C HIS A 411 3.94 23.57 -11.01
N THR A 412 4.44 23.42 -9.79
CA THR A 412 5.88 23.41 -9.50
C THR A 412 6.57 22.27 -10.24
N PHE A 413 5.99 21.04 -10.19
CA PHE A 413 6.52 19.89 -10.91
C PHE A 413 6.56 20.14 -12.44
N VAL A 414 5.43 20.51 -13.06
CA VAL A 414 5.36 20.72 -14.51
C VAL A 414 6.25 21.88 -14.95
N GLY A 415 6.35 22.96 -14.17
CA GLY A 415 7.26 24.07 -14.43
C GLY A 415 8.74 23.66 -14.44
N GLN A 416 9.14 22.71 -13.59
CA GLN A 416 10.49 22.15 -13.62
C GLN A 416 10.74 21.26 -14.85
N VAL A 417 9.73 20.53 -15.30
CA VAL A 417 9.82 19.77 -16.56
C VAL A 417 9.99 20.69 -17.77
N GLU A 418 9.25 21.80 -17.83
CA GLU A 418 9.42 22.82 -18.89
C GLU A 418 10.81 23.45 -18.86
N ALA A 419 11.32 23.82 -17.67
CA ALA A 419 12.64 24.40 -17.51
C ALA A 419 13.73 23.44 -17.99
N TRP A 420 13.62 22.16 -17.65
CA TRP A 420 14.54 21.13 -18.13
C TRP A 420 14.48 20.95 -19.65
N ALA A 421 13.28 20.95 -20.22
CA ALA A 421 13.09 20.75 -21.66
C ALA A 421 13.58 21.95 -22.51
N ALA A 422 13.69 23.14 -21.90
CA ALA A 422 14.19 24.34 -22.55
C ALA A 422 15.72 24.49 -22.46
N ALA A 423 16.39 23.69 -21.63
CA ALA A 423 17.84 23.73 -21.40
C ALA A 423 18.59 22.79 -22.38
#